data_3765ce0835696231a8760d1f550e6ae9
#
_entry.id   3765ce0835696231a8760d1f550e6ae9
#
_cell.length_a   1.000
_cell.length_b   1.000
_cell.length_c   1.000
_cell.angle_alpha   90.00
_cell.angle_beta   90.00
_cell.angle_gamma   90.00
#
_symmetry.space_group_name_H-M   'P 1'
#
loop_
_entity.id
_entity.type
_entity.pdbx_description
1 polymer ?
#
loop_
_entity_poly.entity_id
_entity_poly.type
_entity_poly.pdbx_seq_one_letter_code
_entity_poly.pdbx_strand_id
1 'polypeptide(L)'
;MMDRRGFLAAGAAAMAGLGAGLAQRARGEDLRAPSPGQLALDDVQSAHLRHISNLAAMPDGEWRHMGSIDPGQEWLDAYRYQLAFMAYTLGLAAYHHLPAATETLRGPFDALIGKMLRREVWAYWRATSQSGPRLDPGLAALREPWTDPVVRENIMYSGHLLAMVAMYRMLFGDTKYDTAGSLTFRYDPIFYGKGPETYAYDHGTLQRRIVEQFAEFHDLGVPCEPNNIFVVCNQYPLLAVRFRDAVDGTEHLDPLLASYRRAWDARGGVIDGRDSVIWSLMVRQQRLIDYPTPDSAWTLGALNCWMPDRVRAVSGRYAKLWLKETAEGTLQIRPPHELHAMATGTPVGPAMPYRSPALGYAALWLSEVGDRERLTALLDHADRFMQPTTEHGGLFYPRVDRSTDAAGRMTYMDPLTGNALLAYARINVIDGMRALYERPWTARPSGPSIVAVTGATLRRAVHRDGGQTIEFDLVADAATAAPIVVGFGALTPGRTWQLTETGRGGRAGDGRSARIPVDARGQARIASAIGAQRYRLEAVG
;
A
#
# COMPACT_ATOMS: atom_id res chain seq x y z
N MET A 1 -12.75 -45.31 36.80
CA MET A 1 -13.20 -45.54 35.38
C MET A 1 -14.15 -44.36 35.07
N MET A 2 -13.63 -43.25 34.62
CA MET A 2 -14.45 -42.08 34.23
C MET A 2 -14.89 -42.23 32.79
N ASP A 3 -16.16 -42.07 32.57
CA ASP A 3 -16.86 -42.28 31.28
C ASP A 3 -16.39 -41.29 30.21
N ARG A 4 -16.02 -41.81 29.05
CA ARG A 4 -15.58 -41.06 27.88
C ARG A 4 -16.63 -40.05 27.36
N ARG A 5 -17.88 -40.20 27.71
CA ARG A 5 -18.98 -39.28 27.33
C ARG A 5 -18.98 -37.98 28.13
N GLY A 6 -18.52 -37.99 29.37
CA GLY A 6 -18.43 -36.79 30.22
C GLY A 6 -17.32 -35.83 29.79
N PHE A 7 -16.23 -36.35 29.19
CA PHE A 7 -15.09 -35.52 28.75
C PHE A 7 -15.38 -34.75 27.44
N LEU A 8 -16.17 -35.33 26.55
CA LEU A 8 -16.57 -34.67 25.31
C LEU A 8 -17.63 -33.57 25.50
N ALA A 9 -18.50 -33.70 26.50
CA ALA A 9 -19.52 -32.70 26.79
C ALA A 9 -18.93 -31.44 27.48
N ALA A 10 -17.91 -31.59 28.33
CA ALA A 10 -17.23 -30.47 28.97
C ALA A 10 -16.35 -29.67 28.01
N GLY A 11 -15.73 -30.34 27.02
CA GLY A 11 -14.94 -29.70 25.98
C GLY A 11 -15.78 -28.85 25.00
N ALA A 12 -16.97 -29.35 24.64
CA ALA A 12 -17.88 -28.65 23.72
C ALA A 12 -18.51 -27.39 24.36
N ALA A 13 -18.82 -27.44 25.67
CA ALA A 13 -19.36 -26.28 26.37
C ALA A 13 -18.31 -25.17 26.59
N ALA A 14 -17.04 -25.52 26.82
CA ALA A 14 -15.96 -24.55 26.96
C ALA A 14 -15.61 -23.87 25.63
N MET A 15 -15.67 -24.59 24.50
CA MET A 15 -15.43 -24.03 23.16
C MET A 15 -16.61 -23.15 22.69
N ALA A 16 -17.85 -23.50 23.02
CA ALA A 16 -19.01 -22.68 22.70
C ALA A 16 -19.06 -21.37 23.52
N GLY A 17 -18.60 -21.39 24.78
CA GLY A 17 -18.51 -20.20 25.63
C GLY A 17 -17.42 -19.22 25.19
N LEU A 18 -16.28 -19.71 24.71
CA LEU A 18 -15.19 -18.90 24.17
C LEU A 18 -15.57 -18.28 22.80
N GLY A 19 -16.26 -19.03 21.94
CA GLY A 19 -16.73 -18.53 20.64
C GLY A 19 -17.80 -17.44 20.77
N ALA A 20 -18.73 -17.58 21.73
CA ALA A 20 -19.76 -16.57 21.97
C ALA A 20 -19.20 -15.30 22.64
N GLY A 21 -18.22 -15.43 23.54
CA GLY A 21 -17.55 -14.29 24.16
C GLY A 21 -16.70 -13.47 23.20
N LEU A 22 -16.03 -14.12 22.26
CA LEU A 22 -15.23 -13.47 21.21
C LEU A 22 -16.14 -12.80 20.16
N ALA A 23 -17.25 -13.46 19.75
CA ALA A 23 -18.22 -12.90 18.83
C ALA A 23 -18.98 -11.69 19.41
N GLN A 24 -19.16 -11.63 20.72
CA GLN A 24 -19.86 -10.54 21.39
C GLN A 24 -18.94 -9.35 21.67
N ARG A 25 -17.62 -9.57 21.89
CA ARG A 25 -16.60 -8.51 21.94
C ARG A 25 -16.34 -7.87 20.56
N ALA A 26 -16.42 -8.63 19.48
CA ALA A 26 -16.25 -8.10 18.12
C ALA A 26 -17.43 -7.23 17.63
N ARG A 27 -18.59 -7.24 18.33
CA ARG A 27 -19.77 -6.45 17.95
C ARG A 27 -19.87 -5.08 18.64
N GLY A 28 -18.93 -4.69 19.48
CA GLY A 28 -19.01 -3.46 20.26
C GLY A 28 -17.75 -2.59 20.28
N GLU A 29 -16.65 -3.01 19.71
CA GLU A 29 -15.49 -2.13 19.53
C GLU A 29 -15.71 -1.23 18.32
N ASP A 30 -15.58 0.07 18.54
CA ASP A 30 -15.64 1.11 17.49
C ASP A 30 -14.57 0.78 16.43
N LEU A 31 -14.99 0.24 15.27
CA LEU A 31 -14.12 -0.19 14.18
C LEU A 31 -13.56 1.04 13.43
N ARG A 32 -12.79 1.88 14.13
CA ARG A 32 -12.11 3.05 13.56
C ARG A 32 -10.61 2.86 13.54
N ALA A 33 -9.97 3.48 12.55
CA ALA A 33 -8.52 3.56 12.53
C ALA A 33 -8.00 4.14 13.85
N PRO A 34 -6.97 3.54 14.47
CA PRO A 34 -6.34 4.13 15.65
C PRO A 34 -5.79 5.52 15.31
N SER A 35 -5.66 6.38 16.31
CA SER A 35 -5.02 7.67 16.10
C SER A 35 -3.56 7.49 15.71
N PRO A 36 -3.02 8.33 14.81
CA PRO A 36 -1.62 8.25 14.40
C PRO A 36 -0.64 8.15 15.57
N GLY A 37 0.32 7.24 15.49
CA GLY A 37 1.35 7.01 16.51
C GLY A 37 0.91 6.24 17.75
N GLN A 38 -0.32 5.70 17.79
CA GLN A 38 -0.75 4.84 18.90
C GLN A 38 -0.11 3.44 18.86
N LEU A 39 0.12 2.90 17.65
CA LEU A 39 0.66 1.57 17.45
C LEU A 39 2.16 1.62 17.14
N ALA A 40 2.93 0.77 17.82
CA ALA A 40 4.33 0.52 17.47
C ALA A 40 4.42 -0.60 16.44
N LEU A 41 5.34 -0.48 15.48
CA LEU A 41 5.70 -1.54 14.55
C LEU A 41 6.31 -2.72 15.32
N ASP A 42 5.96 -3.94 14.93
CA ASP A 42 6.60 -5.15 15.41
C ASP A 42 7.87 -5.48 14.59
N ASP A 43 8.51 -6.62 14.89
CA ASP A 43 9.74 -7.05 14.20
C ASP A 43 9.49 -7.38 12.73
N VAL A 44 8.37 -8.03 12.43
CA VAL A 44 7.98 -8.43 11.08
C VAL A 44 7.66 -7.19 10.23
N GLN A 45 6.88 -6.26 10.76
CA GLN A 45 6.54 -5.00 10.09
C GLN A 45 7.80 -4.16 9.81
N SER A 46 8.69 -4.08 10.79
CA SER A 46 9.97 -3.36 10.65
C SER A 46 10.87 -4.00 9.61
N ALA A 47 10.92 -5.33 9.54
CA ALA A 47 11.69 -6.05 8.54
C ALA A 47 11.13 -5.86 7.12
N HIS A 48 9.81 -5.78 6.95
CA HIS A 48 9.21 -5.42 5.66
C HIS A 48 9.57 -3.99 5.22
N LEU A 49 9.54 -2.99 6.11
CA LEU A 49 9.98 -1.63 5.79
C LEU A 49 11.47 -1.60 5.41
N ARG A 50 12.29 -2.42 6.07
CA ARG A 50 13.70 -2.57 5.73
C ARG A 50 13.88 -3.14 4.32
N HIS A 51 13.11 -4.17 3.95
CA HIS A 51 13.15 -4.73 2.60
C HIS A 51 12.78 -3.70 1.54
N ILE A 52 11.69 -2.95 1.73
CA ILE A 52 11.29 -1.87 0.82
C ILE A 52 12.41 -0.83 0.68
N SER A 53 13.05 -0.45 1.79
CA SER A 53 14.17 0.49 1.77
C SER A 53 15.39 -0.06 1.03
N ASN A 54 15.68 -1.36 1.16
CA ASN A 54 16.75 -2.03 0.44
C ASN A 54 16.48 -2.03 -1.08
N LEU A 55 15.24 -2.33 -1.51
CA LEU A 55 14.85 -2.27 -2.93
C LEU A 55 14.91 -0.84 -3.48
N ALA A 56 14.45 0.14 -2.71
CA ALA A 56 14.51 1.55 -3.09
C ALA A 56 15.96 2.04 -3.30
N ALA A 57 16.90 1.56 -2.47
CA ALA A 57 18.31 1.94 -2.52
C ALA A 57 19.13 1.22 -3.61
N MET A 58 18.56 0.24 -4.31
CA MET A 58 19.26 -0.44 -5.42
C MET A 58 19.61 0.55 -6.53
N PRO A 59 20.79 0.41 -7.16
CA PRO A 59 21.16 1.19 -8.33
C PRO A 59 20.10 1.13 -9.44
N ASP A 60 20.12 2.15 -10.29
CA ASP A 60 19.29 2.18 -11.47
C ASP A 60 19.60 1.01 -12.41
N GLY A 61 18.54 0.36 -12.90
CA GLY A 61 18.66 -0.85 -13.74
C GLY A 61 18.79 -2.15 -12.95
N GLU A 62 18.92 -2.10 -11.63
CA GLU A 62 18.83 -3.29 -10.78
C GLU A 62 17.41 -3.49 -10.25
N TRP A 63 16.85 -4.67 -10.57
CA TRP A 63 15.47 -5.07 -10.24
C TRP A 63 15.44 -6.40 -9.49
N ARG A 64 16.42 -6.62 -8.60
CA ARG A 64 16.49 -7.84 -7.78
C ARG A 64 15.18 -8.03 -7.02
N HIS A 65 14.71 -9.27 -6.96
CA HIS A 65 13.44 -9.69 -6.35
C HIS A 65 12.16 -9.13 -7.00
N MET A 66 12.28 -8.21 -7.96
CA MET A 66 11.14 -7.55 -8.59
C MET A 66 10.74 -8.13 -9.95
N GLY A 67 11.41 -9.16 -10.44
CA GLY A 67 11.17 -9.75 -11.77
C GLY A 67 9.73 -10.20 -11.95
N SER A 68 8.97 -9.49 -12.82
CA SER A 68 7.60 -9.82 -13.21
C SER A 68 7.52 -11.18 -13.92
N ILE A 69 6.35 -11.83 -13.85
CA ILE A 69 6.05 -13.00 -14.68
C ILE A 69 5.98 -12.65 -16.17
N ASP A 70 5.73 -11.39 -16.48
CA ASP A 70 5.74 -10.84 -17.84
C ASP A 70 6.89 -9.85 -18.04
N PRO A 71 7.93 -10.22 -18.81
CA PRO A 71 9.04 -9.31 -19.12
C PRO A 71 8.62 -8.03 -19.84
N GLY A 72 7.48 -8.04 -20.54
CA GLY A 72 6.90 -6.88 -21.21
C GLY A 72 6.33 -5.83 -20.28
N GLN A 73 6.25 -6.12 -18.99
CA GLN A 73 5.69 -5.22 -17.96
C GLN A 73 4.21 -4.88 -18.16
N GLU A 74 3.45 -5.74 -18.84
CA GLU A 74 2.01 -5.53 -19.07
C GLU A 74 1.15 -6.10 -17.94
N TRP A 75 1.67 -7.08 -17.18
CA TRP A 75 0.89 -7.81 -16.18
C TRP A 75 0.73 -7.08 -14.84
N LEU A 76 -0.12 -7.64 -13.97
CA LEU A 76 -0.51 -7.05 -12.67
C LEU A 76 0.64 -6.97 -11.64
N ASP A 77 1.73 -7.71 -11.83
CA ASP A 77 2.93 -7.67 -10.98
C ASP A 77 4.07 -6.81 -11.54
N ALA A 78 3.78 -5.99 -12.55
CA ALA A 78 4.76 -5.10 -13.18
C ALA A 78 5.40 -4.11 -12.19
N TYR A 79 6.59 -3.62 -12.53
CA TYR A 79 7.38 -2.71 -11.68
C TYR A 79 6.58 -1.50 -11.18
N ARG A 80 5.74 -0.88 -12.03
CA ARG A 80 4.93 0.27 -11.67
C ARG A 80 4.04 0.02 -10.44
N TYR A 81 3.45 -1.17 -10.36
CA TYR A 81 2.60 -1.54 -9.22
C TYR A 81 3.42 -1.83 -7.98
N GLN A 82 4.53 -2.56 -8.12
CA GLN A 82 5.42 -2.86 -6.99
C GLN A 82 5.95 -1.57 -6.36
N LEU A 83 6.47 -0.63 -7.17
CA LEU A 83 6.99 0.66 -6.72
C LEU A 83 5.92 1.50 -6.03
N ALA A 84 4.71 1.54 -6.61
CA ALA A 84 3.59 2.29 -6.03
C ALA A 84 3.16 1.72 -4.67
N PHE A 85 2.96 0.40 -4.57
CA PHE A 85 2.55 -0.21 -3.31
C PHE A 85 3.63 -0.18 -2.23
N MET A 86 4.92 -0.23 -2.59
CA MET A 86 6.00 0.05 -1.66
C MET A 86 5.91 1.48 -1.11
N ALA A 87 5.69 2.47 -1.97
CA ALA A 87 5.52 3.87 -1.56
C ALA A 87 4.29 4.06 -0.66
N TYR A 88 3.15 3.44 -0.99
CA TYR A 88 1.95 3.48 -0.15
C TYR A 88 2.19 2.83 1.22
N THR A 89 2.95 1.73 1.26
CA THR A 89 3.34 1.08 2.51
C THR A 89 4.21 1.99 3.39
N LEU A 90 5.20 2.69 2.80
CA LEU A 90 5.98 3.72 3.51
C LEU A 90 5.09 4.88 3.98
N GLY A 91 4.10 5.26 3.17
CA GLY A 91 3.12 6.30 3.50
C GLY A 91 2.26 5.93 4.71
N LEU A 92 1.74 4.70 4.76
CA LEU A 92 1.01 4.17 5.90
C LEU A 92 1.86 4.14 7.17
N ALA A 93 3.11 3.68 7.05
CA ALA A 93 4.06 3.67 8.17
C ALA A 93 4.34 5.10 8.68
N ALA A 94 4.58 6.05 7.79
CA ALA A 94 4.81 7.45 8.13
C ALA A 94 3.61 8.07 8.85
N TYR A 95 2.40 7.85 8.33
CA TYR A 95 1.19 8.45 8.87
C TYR A 95 0.75 7.79 10.19
N HIS A 96 0.71 6.45 10.25
CA HIS A 96 0.11 5.73 11.39
C HIS A 96 1.09 5.42 12.51
N HIS A 97 2.35 5.17 12.22
CA HIS A 97 3.33 4.68 13.19
C HIS A 97 4.44 5.68 13.51
N LEU A 98 4.84 6.49 12.54
CA LEU A 98 6.03 7.34 12.61
C LEU A 98 5.77 8.83 12.31
N PRO A 99 4.63 9.45 12.75
CA PRO A 99 4.30 10.82 12.36
C PRO A 99 5.33 11.87 12.84
N ALA A 100 6.10 11.60 13.90
CA ALA A 100 7.20 12.47 14.35
C ALA A 100 8.58 12.07 13.77
N ALA A 101 8.62 11.15 12.80
CA ALA A 101 9.86 10.65 12.19
C ALA A 101 9.72 10.40 10.67
N THR A 102 8.83 11.09 10.00
CA THR A 102 8.57 10.91 8.56
C THR A 102 9.84 11.05 7.73
N GLU A 103 10.77 11.95 8.13
CA GLU A 103 12.04 12.18 7.43
C GLU A 103 12.89 10.91 7.25
N THR A 104 12.76 9.93 8.15
CA THR A 104 13.49 8.64 8.05
C THR A 104 13.04 7.81 6.85
N LEU A 105 11.83 8.07 6.33
CA LEU A 105 11.23 7.38 5.18
C LEU A 105 11.26 8.20 3.89
N ARG A 106 11.64 9.49 3.95
CA ARG A 106 11.64 10.38 2.78
C ARG A 106 12.59 9.90 1.67
N GLY A 107 13.81 9.54 2.02
CA GLY A 107 14.81 9.05 1.05
C GLY A 107 14.34 7.81 0.27
N PRO A 108 13.94 6.72 0.94
CA PRO A 108 13.36 5.55 0.27
C PRO A 108 12.15 5.88 -0.60
N PHE A 109 11.23 6.73 -0.11
CA PHE A 109 10.04 7.13 -0.88
C PHE A 109 10.41 7.90 -2.15
N ASP A 110 11.31 8.87 -2.05
CA ASP A 110 11.83 9.65 -3.18
C ASP A 110 12.52 8.76 -4.22
N ALA A 111 13.31 7.78 -3.77
CA ALA A 111 13.96 6.82 -4.64
C ALA A 111 12.95 5.95 -5.42
N LEU A 112 11.84 5.54 -4.80
CA LEU A 112 10.77 4.80 -5.49
C LEU A 112 10.11 5.66 -6.58
N ILE A 113 9.87 6.96 -6.35
CA ILE A 113 9.39 7.87 -7.39
C ILE A 113 10.44 8.01 -8.51
N GLY A 114 11.71 8.15 -8.17
CA GLY A 114 12.80 8.20 -9.16
C GLY A 114 12.83 6.95 -10.06
N LYS A 115 12.62 5.76 -9.46
CA LYS A 115 12.51 4.50 -10.21
C LYS A 115 11.28 4.44 -11.13
N MET A 116 10.13 5.05 -10.75
CA MET A 116 8.98 5.18 -11.64
C MET A 116 9.31 5.90 -12.94
N LEU A 117 10.23 6.85 -12.93
CA LEU A 117 10.62 7.62 -14.12
C LEU A 117 11.60 6.86 -15.04
N ARG A 118 12.03 5.65 -14.65
CA ARG A 118 12.94 4.84 -15.47
C ARG A 118 12.19 4.22 -16.65
N ARG A 119 12.87 4.22 -17.80
CA ARG A 119 12.31 3.72 -19.06
C ARG A 119 11.76 2.30 -18.93
N GLU A 120 12.41 1.42 -18.20
CA GLU A 120 12.01 0.03 -17.98
C GLU A 120 10.62 -0.09 -17.30
N VAL A 121 10.18 0.94 -16.59
CA VAL A 121 8.92 0.94 -15.87
C VAL A 121 7.75 1.39 -16.71
N TRP A 122 7.94 2.35 -17.61
CA TRP A 122 6.86 3.01 -18.33
C TRP A 122 6.85 2.80 -19.86
N ALA A 123 7.97 2.37 -20.47
CA ALA A 123 8.08 2.30 -21.92
C ALA A 123 7.26 1.15 -22.56
N TYR A 124 6.74 0.20 -21.77
CA TYR A 124 5.76 -0.78 -22.23
C TYR A 124 4.58 -0.09 -22.93
N TRP A 125 4.27 1.14 -22.49
CA TRP A 125 3.14 1.91 -22.98
C TRP A 125 3.17 2.11 -24.50
N ARG A 126 4.34 2.29 -25.08
CA ARG A 126 4.44 2.46 -26.55
C ARG A 126 3.83 1.27 -27.30
N ALA A 127 4.06 0.06 -26.86
CA ALA A 127 3.44 -1.13 -27.47
C ALA A 127 1.95 -1.22 -27.10
N THR A 128 1.62 -1.05 -25.83
CA THR A 128 0.24 -1.17 -25.32
C THR A 128 -0.70 -0.12 -25.94
N SER A 129 -0.20 1.09 -26.23
CA SER A 129 -0.99 2.17 -26.85
C SER A 129 -1.54 1.83 -28.24
N GLN A 130 -0.98 0.86 -28.93
CA GLN A 130 -1.47 0.38 -30.24
C GLN A 130 -2.81 -0.37 -30.12
N SER A 131 -3.20 -0.80 -28.91
CA SER A 131 -4.34 -1.67 -28.69
C SER A 131 -4.16 -3.08 -29.27
N GLY A 132 -5.23 -3.83 -29.39
CA GLY A 132 -5.25 -5.17 -29.95
C GLY A 132 -6.64 -5.81 -29.78
N PRO A 133 -6.94 -6.92 -30.48
CA PRO A 133 -8.29 -7.51 -30.49
C PRO A 133 -8.73 -8.05 -29.11
N ARG A 134 -7.79 -8.34 -28.21
CA ARG A 134 -8.11 -8.76 -26.83
C ARG A 134 -8.66 -7.59 -26.00
N LEU A 135 -8.12 -6.39 -26.21
CA LEU A 135 -8.53 -5.17 -25.50
C LEU A 135 -9.70 -4.48 -26.18
N ASP A 136 -9.76 -4.56 -27.51
CA ASP A 136 -10.77 -3.92 -28.33
C ASP A 136 -11.26 -4.89 -29.43
N PRO A 137 -12.22 -5.76 -29.10
CA PRO A 137 -12.82 -6.66 -30.08
C PRO A 137 -13.44 -5.88 -31.25
N GLY A 138 -13.09 -6.24 -32.46
CA GLY A 138 -13.52 -5.55 -33.67
C GLY A 138 -12.60 -4.40 -34.10
N LEU A 139 -11.43 -4.27 -33.50
CA LEU A 139 -10.39 -3.36 -33.97
C LEU A 139 -9.95 -3.76 -35.39
N ALA A 140 -10.13 -2.86 -36.36
CA ALA A 140 -9.83 -3.14 -37.77
C ALA A 140 -8.33 -3.09 -38.07
N ALA A 141 -7.58 -2.25 -37.34
CA ALA A 141 -6.14 -2.09 -37.49
C ALA A 141 -5.55 -1.58 -36.16
N LEU A 142 -4.28 -1.90 -35.91
CA LEU A 142 -3.57 -1.34 -34.75
C LEU A 142 -3.54 0.20 -34.85
N ARG A 143 -3.62 0.84 -33.71
CA ARG A 143 -3.50 2.31 -33.61
C ARG A 143 -2.06 2.73 -33.83
N GLU A 144 -1.84 3.95 -34.31
CA GLU A 144 -0.51 4.54 -34.31
C GLU A 144 -0.01 4.66 -32.86
N PRO A 145 1.16 4.11 -32.54
CA PRO A 145 1.66 4.11 -31.17
C PRO A 145 2.10 5.52 -30.75
N TRP A 146 1.88 5.86 -29.47
CA TRP A 146 2.50 7.04 -28.86
C TRP A 146 3.27 6.64 -27.60
N THR A 147 4.33 7.39 -27.35
CA THR A 147 5.33 7.02 -26.33
C THR A 147 5.07 7.73 -25.01
N ASP A 148 4.55 8.96 -25.01
CA ASP A 148 4.27 9.73 -23.80
C ASP A 148 3.31 8.95 -22.87
N PRO A 149 3.78 8.58 -21.64
CA PRO A 149 2.99 7.73 -20.75
C PRO A 149 1.85 8.47 -20.03
N VAL A 150 1.69 9.77 -20.24
CA VAL A 150 0.76 10.64 -19.48
C VAL A 150 -0.27 11.30 -20.37
N VAL A 151 0.10 11.68 -21.59
CA VAL A 151 -0.70 12.56 -22.44
C VAL A 151 -2.09 12.02 -22.75
N ARG A 152 -2.24 10.69 -22.79
CA ARG A 152 -3.50 10.02 -23.11
C ARG A 152 -3.53 8.61 -22.55
N GLU A 153 -4.65 8.24 -21.90
CA GLU A 153 -4.87 6.88 -21.35
C GLU A 153 -3.79 6.49 -20.31
N ASN A 154 -3.50 5.20 -20.10
CA ASN A 154 -2.44 4.67 -19.24
C ASN A 154 -2.56 5.06 -17.75
N ILE A 155 -3.79 5.16 -17.26
CA ILE A 155 -4.01 5.56 -15.87
C ILE A 155 -3.40 4.58 -14.86
N MET A 156 -3.20 3.33 -15.25
CA MET A 156 -2.49 2.31 -14.47
C MET A 156 -1.03 2.66 -14.18
N TYR A 157 -0.45 3.62 -14.89
CA TYR A 157 0.86 4.19 -14.62
C TYR A 157 0.74 5.62 -14.07
N SER A 158 0.13 6.52 -14.86
CA SER A 158 0.07 7.95 -14.56
C SER A 158 -0.69 8.23 -13.26
N GLY A 159 -1.76 7.47 -12.98
CA GLY A 159 -2.54 7.58 -11.75
C GLY A 159 -1.75 7.16 -10.50
N HIS A 160 -0.98 6.07 -10.59
CA HIS A 160 -0.10 5.67 -9.49
C HIS A 160 1.04 6.65 -9.26
N LEU A 161 1.67 7.15 -10.33
CA LEU A 161 2.72 8.17 -10.20
C LEU A 161 2.16 9.43 -9.53
N LEU A 162 0.98 9.89 -9.94
CA LEU A 162 0.31 11.05 -9.32
C LEU A 162 0.05 10.81 -7.83
N ALA A 163 -0.45 9.62 -7.46
CA ALA A 163 -0.72 9.28 -6.06
C ALA A 163 0.56 9.26 -5.20
N MET A 164 1.67 8.72 -5.75
CA MET A 164 2.97 8.74 -5.07
C MET A 164 3.46 10.18 -4.85
N VAL A 165 3.41 11.03 -5.87
CA VAL A 165 3.88 12.42 -5.79
C VAL A 165 3.03 13.25 -4.82
N ALA A 166 1.70 13.10 -4.87
CA ALA A 166 0.80 13.80 -3.97
C ALA A 166 0.98 13.35 -2.50
N MET A 167 1.13 12.04 -2.27
CA MET A 167 1.42 11.50 -0.94
C MET A 167 2.78 11.98 -0.42
N TYR A 168 3.82 12.01 -1.27
CA TYR A 168 5.13 12.54 -0.93
C TYR A 168 5.04 13.99 -0.45
N ARG A 169 4.37 14.85 -1.20
CA ARG A 169 4.17 16.25 -0.83
C ARG A 169 3.41 16.40 0.49
N MET A 170 2.34 15.65 0.68
CA MET A 170 1.53 15.67 1.90
C MET A 170 2.33 15.23 3.14
N LEU A 171 3.10 14.15 3.03
CA LEU A 171 3.81 13.57 4.19
C LEU A 171 5.09 14.30 4.55
N PHE A 172 5.82 14.82 3.55
CA PHE A 172 7.14 15.41 3.77
C PHE A 172 7.15 16.93 3.65
N GLY A 173 6.09 17.54 3.13
CA GLY A 173 6.02 18.98 2.89
C GLY A 173 7.02 19.47 1.84
N ASP A 174 7.58 18.55 1.04
CA ASP A 174 8.60 18.84 0.05
C ASP A 174 7.96 19.11 -1.32
N THR A 175 8.28 20.26 -1.91
CA THR A 175 7.75 20.74 -3.18
C THR A 175 8.60 20.36 -4.39
N LYS A 176 9.56 19.44 -4.24
CA LYS A 176 10.47 19.02 -5.30
C LYS A 176 9.74 18.69 -6.60
N TYR A 177 8.64 17.97 -6.51
CA TYR A 177 7.84 17.54 -7.66
C TYR A 177 6.86 18.59 -8.20
N ASP A 178 6.75 19.75 -7.56
CA ASP A 178 6.02 20.91 -8.11
C ASP A 178 6.89 21.76 -9.05
N THR A 179 8.21 21.49 -9.09
CA THR A 179 9.13 22.17 -9.99
C THR A 179 8.91 21.69 -11.43
N ALA A 180 8.82 22.62 -12.36
CA ALA A 180 8.63 22.30 -13.79
C ALA A 180 9.70 21.32 -14.30
N GLY A 181 9.25 20.24 -14.95
CA GLY A 181 10.12 19.21 -15.49
C GLY A 181 10.67 18.20 -14.47
N SER A 182 10.25 18.27 -13.21
CA SER A 182 10.68 17.32 -12.17
C SER A 182 10.28 15.87 -12.45
N LEU A 183 9.24 15.67 -13.27
CA LEU A 183 8.78 14.37 -13.76
C LEU A 183 9.07 14.27 -15.25
N THR A 184 10.32 13.96 -15.61
CA THR A 184 10.75 13.89 -17.00
C THR A 184 10.94 12.45 -17.47
N PHE A 185 10.28 12.11 -18.56
CA PHE A 185 10.37 10.83 -19.25
C PHE A 185 11.26 10.97 -20.49
N ARG A 186 12.29 10.14 -20.59
CA ARG A 186 13.22 10.13 -21.71
C ARG A 186 13.13 8.81 -22.45
N TYR A 187 12.84 8.88 -23.75
CA TYR A 187 12.77 7.73 -24.65
C TYR A 187 13.76 7.92 -25.77
N ASP A 188 14.83 7.17 -25.74
CA ASP A 188 15.90 7.23 -26.72
C ASP A 188 16.30 5.80 -27.15
N PRO A 189 15.53 5.16 -28.05
CA PRO A 189 15.86 3.85 -28.57
C PRO A 189 16.99 3.94 -29.60
N ILE A 190 17.96 3.03 -29.51
CA ILE A 190 19.16 3.05 -30.35
C ILE A 190 18.84 2.70 -31.81
N PHE A 191 17.97 1.73 -32.06
CA PHE A 191 17.80 1.13 -33.41
C PHE A 191 16.40 1.31 -34.01
N TYR A 192 15.48 1.98 -33.36
CA TYR A 192 14.10 2.18 -33.82
C TYR A 192 13.50 3.49 -33.27
N GLY A 193 12.35 3.90 -33.82
CA GLY A 193 11.71 5.16 -33.45
C GLY A 193 12.14 6.34 -34.29
N LYS A 194 11.78 7.55 -33.86
CA LYS A 194 12.01 8.80 -34.59
C LYS A 194 13.19 9.63 -34.04
N GLY A 195 14.01 9.02 -33.17
CA GLY A 195 15.06 9.69 -32.41
C GLY A 195 14.66 9.95 -30.94
N PRO A 196 15.45 10.74 -30.20
CA PRO A 196 15.18 11.05 -28.82
C PRO A 196 13.86 11.81 -28.61
N GLU A 197 13.04 11.32 -27.69
CA GLU A 197 11.79 11.95 -27.27
C GLU A 197 11.88 12.28 -25.77
N THR A 198 11.38 13.44 -25.37
CA THR A 198 11.36 13.87 -23.95
C THR A 198 10.00 14.46 -23.62
N TYR A 199 9.39 13.96 -22.54
CA TYR A 199 8.11 14.42 -22.03
C TYR A 199 8.32 14.92 -20.60
N ALA A 200 8.00 16.19 -20.36
CA ALA A 200 8.28 16.85 -19.10
C ALA A 200 6.98 17.29 -18.41
N TYR A 201 6.79 16.82 -17.20
CA TYR A 201 5.69 17.16 -16.32
C TYR A 201 6.22 17.62 -14.96
N ASP A 202 5.34 18.13 -14.15
CA ASP A 202 5.43 18.34 -12.72
C ASP A 202 4.14 17.82 -12.08
N HIS A 203 4.04 17.86 -10.76
CA HIS A 203 2.84 17.42 -10.03
C HIS A 203 1.57 18.11 -10.56
N GLY A 204 1.64 19.44 -10.81
CA GLY A 204 0.50 20.22 -11.28
C GLY A 204 0.04 19.87 -12.69
N THR A 205 0.97 19.76 -13.61
CA THR A 205 0.68 19.43 -15.01
C THR A 205 0.25 17.97 -15.19
N LEU A 206 0.82 17.04 -14.41
CA LEU A 206 0.39 15.65 -14.37
C LEU A 206 -1.07 15.53 -13.88
N GLN A 207 -1.40 16.16 -12.73
CA GLN A 207 -2.76 16.13 -12.21
C GLN A 207 -3.76 16.76 -13.19
N ARG A 208 -3.46 17.93 -13.71
CA ARG A 208 -4.33 18.61 -14.67
C ARG A 208 -4.62 17.72 -15.88
N ARG A 209 -3.60 17.09 -16.48
CA ARG A 209 -3.78 16.24 -17.65
C ARG A 209 -4.68 15.04 -17.33
N ILE A 210 -4.53 14.41 -16.17
CA ILE A 210 -5.38 13.30 -15.75
C ILE A 210 -6.83 13.75 -15.55
N VAL A 211 -7.06 14.88 -14.87
CA VAL A 211 -8.41 15.43 -14.64
C VAL A 211 -9.11 15.80 -15.96
N GLU A 212 -8.38 16.40 -16.92
CA GLU A 212 -8.90 16.64 -18.27
C GLU A 212 -9.34 15.35 -18.96
N GLN A 213 -8.58 14.29 -18.82
CA GLN A 213 -8.93 12.99 -19.38
C GLN A 213 -10.19 12.37 -18.74
N PHE A 214 -10.46 12.61 -17.46
CA PHE A 214 -11.75 12.18 -16.88
C PHE A 214 -12.92 12.78 -17.66
N ALA A 215 -12.88 14.09 -17.98
CA ALA A 215 -13.92 14.75 -18.77
C ALA A 215 -13.98 14.21 -20.21
N GLU A 216 -12.83 13.95 -20.85
CA GLU A 216 -12.75 13.37 -22.21
C GLU A 216 -13.43 11.99 -22.30
N PHE A 217 -13.42 11.23 -21.20
CA PHE A 217 -14.06 9.92 -21.09
C PHE A 217 -15.39 9.96 -20.29
N HIS A 218 -16.11 11.09 -20.38
CA HIS A 218 -17.44 11.28 -19.79
C HIS A 218 -17.49 11.01 -18.27
N ASP A 219 -16.44 11.39 -17.56
CA ASP A 219 -16.27 11.22 -16.11
C ASP A 219 -16.28 9.76 -15.61
N LEU A 220 -16.19 8.78 -16.51
CA LEU A 220 -16.12 7.36 -16.14
C LEU A 220 -14.72 6.94 -15.67
N GLY A 221 -13.74 7.84 -15.80
CA GLY A 221 -12.33 7.58 -15.55
C GLY A 221 -11.54 7.45 -16.85
N VAL A 222 -10.23 7.36 -16.69
CA VAL A 222 -9.26 7.26 -17.80
C VAL A 222 -8.98 5.80 -18.11
N PRO A 223 -8.89 5.39 -19.39
CA PRO A 223 -8.52 4.02 -19.75
C PRO A 223 -7.14 3.64 -19.23
N CYS A 224 -7.00 2.41 -18.76
CA CYS A 224 -5.71 1.78 -18.48
C CYS A 224 -5.02 1.43 -19.79
N GLU A 225 -5.49 0.36 -20.41
CA GLU A 225 -5.21 0.04 -21.80
C GLU A 225 -6.28 0.68 -22.70
N PRO A 226 -5.98 0.90 -23.97
CA PRO A 226 -6.94 1.43 -24.92
C PRO A 226 -8.30 0.70 -24.85
N ASN A 227 -9.40 1.48 -24.81
CA ASN A 227 -10.76 0.95 -24.74
C ASN A 227 -11.21 0.36 -23.37
N ASN A 228 -10.32 0.28 -22.37
CA ASN A 228 -10.67 -0.36 -21.07
C ASN A 228 -10.48 0.60 -19.90
N ILE A 229 -11.57 1.02 -19.28
CA ILE A 229 -11.58 1.81 -18.04
C ILE A 229 -11.72 0.83 -16.86
N PHE A 230 -10.64 0.61 -16.13
CA PHE A 230 -10.67 -0.19 -14.91
C PHE A 230 -11.06 0.70 -13.71
N VAL A 231 -12.03 0.24 -12.94
CA VAL A 231 -12.50 0.97 -11.76
C VAL A 231 -11.38 1.20 -10.78
N VAL A 232 -10.59 0.16 -10.49
CA VAL A 232 -9.52 0.21 -9.50
C VAL A 232 -8.43 1.23 -9.82
N CYS A 233 -7.95 1.28 -11.07
CA CYS A 233 -6.87 2.18 -11.46
C CYS A 233 -7.27 3.66 -11.32
N ASN A 234 -8.55 3.96 -11.47
CA ASN A 234 -9.10 5.30 -11.34
C ASN A 234 -9.31 5.77 -9.90
N GLN A 235 -9.10 4.91 -8.89
CA GLN A 235 -9.19 5.32 -7.49
C GLN A 235 -7.93 6.10 -7.04
N TYR A 236 -6.77 5.78 -7.57
CA TYR A 236 -5.50 6.40 -7.17
C TYR A 236 -5.39 7.88 -7.55
N PRO A 237 -5.77 8.32 -8.76
CA PRO A 237 -5.82 9.74 -9.06
C PRO A 237 -6.84 10.50 -8.20
N LEU A 238 -8.00 9.91 -7.85
CA LEU A 238 -8.95 10.54 -6.91
C LEU A 238 -8.31 10.74 -5.53
N LEU A 239 -7.59 9.74 -5.03
CA LEU A 239 -6.83 9.84 -3.79
C LEU A 239 -5.75 10.92 -3.87
N ALA A 240 -5.04 11.02 -5.00
CA ALA A 240 -4.00 12.02 -5.23
C ALA A 240 -4.56 13.45 -5.19
N VAL A 241 -5.68 13.70 -5.87
CA VAL A 241 -6.35 15.01 -5.87
C VAL A 241 -6.75 15.38 -4.44
N ARG A 242 -7.26 14.42 -3.64
CA ARG A 242 -7.59 14.68 -2.23
C ARG A 242 -6.37 15.11 -1.42
N PHE A 243 -5.23 14.45 -1.60
CA PHE A 243 -4.01 14.82 -0.87
C PHE A 243 -3.51 16.19 -1.27
N ARG A 244 -3.56 16.51 -2.54
CA ARG A 244 -3.15 17.83 -3.02
C ARG A 244 -4.09 18.92 -2.57
N ASP A 245 -5.40 18.72 -2.65
CA ASP A 245 -6.39 19.69 -2.15
C ASP A 245 -6.15 20.04 -0.69
N ALA A 246 -5.83 19.05 0.15
CA ALA A 246 -5.56 19.27 1.55
C ALA A 246 -4.34 20.18 1.78
N VAL A 247 -3.26 20.00 1.01
CA VAL A 247 -2.02 20.78 1.14
C VAL A 247 -2.15 22.18 0.53
N ASP A 248 -2.85 22.29 -0.60
CA ASP A 248 -3.01 23.55 -1.34
C ASP A 248 -4.21 24.38 -0.83
N GLY A 249 -5.09 23.80 0.00
CA GLY A 249 -6.33 24.44 0.45
C GLY A 249 -7.34 24.63 -0.69
N THR A 250 -7.40 23.67 -1.62
CA THR A 250 -8.29 23.65 -2.79
C THR A 250 -9.37 22.58 -2.64
N GLU A 251 -10.37 22.57 -3.54
CA GLU A 251 -11.52 21.66 -3.49
C GLU A 251 -11.80 21.04 -4.88
N HIS A 252 -10.77 20.51 -5.54
CA HIS A 252 -10.92 19.92 -6.88
C HIS A 252 -11.54 18.51 -6.82
N LEU A 253 -11.34 17.77 -5.73
CA LEU A 253 -11.84 16.40 -5.62
C LEU A 253 -13.35 16.32 -5.62
N ASP A 254 -14.04 17.15 -4.83
CA ASP A 254 -15.48 16.98 -4.60
C ASP A 254 -16.30 17.06 -5.91
N PRO A 255 -16.11 18.04 -6.81
CA PRO A 255 -16.78 18.05 -8.10
C PRO A 255 -16.38 16.89 -9.01
N LEU A 256 -15.09 16.50 -9.02
CA LEU A 256 -14.59 15.37 -9.80
C LEU A 256 -15.21 14.05 -9.34
N LEU A 257 -15.19 13.77 -8.04
CA LEU A 257 -15.79 12.56 -7.46
C LEU A 257 -17.30 12.52 -7.66
N ALA A 258 -17.99 13.67 -7.51
CA ALA A 258 -19.42 13.75 -7.75
C ALA A 258 -19.78 13.43 -9.21
N SER A 259 -18.99 13.91 -10.17
CA SER A 259 -19.18 13.60 -11.60
C SER A 259 -18.89 12.12 -11.89
N TYR A 260 -17.79 11.60 -11.36
CA TYR A 260 -17.42 10.18 -11.47
C TYR A 260 -18.55 9.28 -10.92
N ARG A 261 -19.06 9.57 -9.72
CA ARG A 261 -20.17 8.81 -9.13
C ARG A 261 -21.42 8.86 -10.00
N ARG A 262 -21.86 10.05 -10.44
CA ARG A 262 -23.03 10.16 -11.33
C ARG A 262 -22.88 9.35 -12.62
N ALA A 263 -21.70 9.38 -13.23
CA ALA A 263 -21.42 8.65 -14.45
C ALA A 263 -21.51 7.13 -14.27
N TRP A 264 -21.02 6.62 -13.13
CA TRP A 264 -21.12 5.20 -12.80
C TRP A 264 -22.52 4.81 -12.31
N ASP A 265 -23.20 5.64 -11.51
CA ASP A 265 -24.56 5.38 -11.02
C ASP A 265 -25.54 5.25 -12.17
N ALA A 266 -25.38 6.02 -13.25
CA ALA A 266 -26.15 5.91 -14.48
C ALA A 266 -25.98 4.53 -15.19
N ARG A 267 -24.97 3.72 -14.77
CA ARG A 267 -24.66 2.37 -15.27
C ARG A 267 -24.87 1.28 -14.22
N GLY A 268 -25.46 1.62 -13.08
CA GLY A 268 -25.74 0.69 -11.99
C GLY A 268 -24.73 0.76 -10.83
N GLY A 269 -23.71 1.61 -10.92
CA GLY A 269 -22.70 1.82 -9.89
C GLY A 269 -21.42 0.98 -10.07
N VAL A 270 -20.36 1.35 -9.38
CA VAL A 270 -19.08 0.58 -9.34
C VAL A 270 -19.22 -0.72 -8.52
N ILE A 271 -20.14 -0.77 -7.59
CA ILE A 271 -20.70 -1.97 -6.98
C ILE A 271 -22.19 -1.94 -7.30
N ASP A 272 -22.66 -2.81 -8.19
CA ASP A 272 -24.00 -2.76 -8.73
C ASP A 272 -25.10 -3.14 -7.71
N GLY A 273 -26.37 -3.02 -8.13
CA GLY A 273 -27.52 -3.37 -7.28
C GLY A 273 -27.61 -4.86 -6.93
N ARG A 274 -26.82 -5.74 -7.57
CA ARG A 274 -26.71 -7.17 -7.27
C ARG A 274 -25.49 -7.49 -6.41
N ASP A 275 -24.82 -6.45 -5.87
CA ASP A 275 -23.58 -6.56 -5.10
C ASP A 275 -22.39 -7.07 -5.92
N SER A 276 -22.40 -6.89 -7.25
CA SER A 276 -21.27 -7.21 -8.11
C SER A 276 -20.29 -6.04 -8.17
N VAL A 277 -19.01 -6.33 -7.95
CA VAL A 277 -17.92 -5.35 -8.11
C VAL A 277 -17.56 -5.25 -9.58
N ILE A 278 -17.72 -4.08 -10.15
CA ILE A 278 -17.35 -3.85 -11.55
C ILE A 278 -15.83 -3.76 -11.64
N TRP A 279 -15.24 -4.61 -12.50
CA TRP A 279 -13.82 -4.63 -12.77
C TRP A 279 -13.44 -3.57 -13.78
N SER A 280 -14.13 -3.56 -14.94
CA SER A 280 -13.85 -2.58 -15.99
C SER A 280 -15.05 -2.32 -16.90
N LEU A 281 -14.96 -1.25 -17.68
CA LEU A 281 -15.85 -0.91 -18.78
C LEU A 281 -15.06 -0.97 -20.11
N MET A 282 -15.51 -1.79 -21.05
CA MET A 282 -15.09 -1.72 -22.44
C MET A 282 -15.83 -0.58 -23.13
N VAL A 283 -15.13 0.53 -23.39
CA VAL A 283 -15.75 1.82 -23.78
C VAL A 283 -16.50 1.74 -25.10
N ARG A 284 -15.89 1.19 -26.15
CA ARG A 284 -16.51 1.10 -27.49
C ARG A 284 -17.70 0.13 -27.52
N GLN A 285 -17.63 -0.95 -26.77
CA GLN A 285 -18.69 -1.96 -26.67
C GLN A 285 -19.75 -1.60 -25.64
N GLN A 286 -19.57 -0.55 -24.83
CA GLN A 286 -20.41 -0.17 -23.69
C GLN A 286 -20.69 -1.37 -22.77
N ARG A 287 -19.71 -2.26 -22.59
CA ARG A 287 -19.84 -3.52 -21.86
C ARG A 287 -19.13 -3.45 -20.52
N LEU A 288 -19.87 -3.63 -19.46
CA LEU A 288 -19.35 -3.82 -18.11
C LEU A 288 -18.77 -5.23 -17.95
N ILE A 289 -17.66 -5.32 -17.26
CA ILE A 289 -16.99 -6.56 -16.87
C ILE A 289 -17.04 -6.65 -15.35
N ASP A 290 -17.75 -7.63 -14.85
CA ASP A 290 -17.98 -7.88 -13.42
C ASP A 290 -17.43 -9.25 -13.01
N TYR A 291 -16.18 -9.54 -13.38
CA TYR A 291 -15.57 -10.81 -13.03
C TYR A 291 -15.46 -10.98 -11.50
N PRO A 292 -16.05 -12.04 -10.94
CA PRO A 292 -15.95 -12.32 -9.52
C PRO A 292 -14.61 -12.98 -9.17
N THR A 293 -13.50 -12.43 -9.69
CA THR A 293 -12.17 -12.95 -9.42
C THR A 293 -11.59 -12.32 -8.15
N PRO A 294 -10.70 -13.02 -7.44
CA PRO A 294 -10.03 -12.49 -6.25
C PRO A 294 -9.23 -11.21 -6.50
N ASP A 295 -8.86 -10.91 -7.75
CA ASP A 295 -8.21 -9.66 -8.13
C ASP A 295 -9.09 -8.43 -7.83
N SER A 296 -10.42 -8.59 -7.84
CA SER A 296 -11.37 -7.53 -7.45
C SER A 296 -11.27 -7.13 -5.97
N ALA A 297 -10.54 -7.88 -5.14
CA ALA A 297 -10.20 -7.47 -3.78
C ALA A 297 -9.38 -6.16 -3.78
N TRP A 298 -8.54 -5.95 -4.79
CA TRP A 298 -7.84 -4.68 -5.00
C TRP A 298 -8.84 -3.51 -5.17
N THR A 299 -9.86 -3.71 -5.99
CA THR A 299 -10.92 -2.71 -6.18
C THR A 299 -11.66 -2.40 -4.88
N LEU A 300 -12.03 -3.43 -4.11
CA LEU A 300 -12.70 -3.26 -2.82
C LEU A 300 -11.82 -2.50 -1.82
N GLY A 301 -10.54 -2.83 -1.72
CA GLY A 301 -9.60 -2.11 -0.86
C GLY A 301 -9.51 -0.62 -1.21
N ALA A 302 -9.41 -0.29 -2.50
CA ALA A 302 -9.32 1.09 -2.96
C ALA A 302 -10.64 1.87 -2.77
N LEU A 303 -11.80 1.26 -3.06
CA LEU A 303 -13.11 1.87 -2.87
C LEU A 303 -13.44 2.13 -1.39
N ASN A 304 -12.79 1.45 -0.45
CA ASN A 304 -12.99 1.67 0.98
C ASN A 304 -12.72 3.12 1.42
N CYS A 305 -11.93 3.88 0.64
CA CYS A 305 -11.62 5.28 0.93
C CYS A 305 -12.87 6.18 0.96
N TRP A 306 -13.82 5.99 0.03
CA TRP A 306 -14.96 6.90 -0.12
C TRP A 306 -16.34 6.22 -0.15
N MET A 307 -16.41 4.87 -0.16
CA MET A 307 -17.68 4.13 -0.03
C MET A 307 -17.57 2.92 0.92
N PRO A 308 -17.07 3.12 2.15
CA PRO A 308 -16.76 2.03 3.09
C PRO A 308 -17.95 1.17 3.45
N ASP A 309 -19.12 1.75 3.63
CA ASP A 309 -20.33 1.02 4.02
C ASP A 309 -20.74 0.01 2.94
N ARG A 310 -20.66 0.42 1.68
CA ARG A 310 -20.96 -0.44 0.55
C ARG A 310 -19.94 -1.56 0.41
N VAL A 311 -18.66 -1.25 0.56
CA VAL A 311 -17.57 -2.24 0.57
C VAL A 311 -17.76 -3.25 1.68
N ARG A 312 -18.02 -2.82 2.91
CA ARG A 312 -18.25 -3.72 4.05
C ARG A 312 -19.48 -4.61 3.86
N ALA A 313 -20.56 -4.08 3.28
CA ALA A 313 -21.77 -4.83 3.02
C ALA A 313 -21.53 -6.06 2.12
N VAL A 314 -20.64 -5.94 1.13
CA VAL A 314 -20.35 -7.05 0.19
C VAL A 314 -19.18 -7.94 0.64
N SER A 315 -18.32 -7.47 1.56
CA SER A 315 -17.08 -8.12 1.96
C SER A 315 -17.27 -9.57 2.43
N GLY A 316 -18.26 -9.84 3.26
CA GLY A 316 -18.53 -11.19 3.77
C GLY A 316 -18.86 -12.21 2.67
N ARG A 317 -19.57 -11.78 1.62
CA ARG A 317 -19.88 -12.61 0.44
C ARG A 317 -18.62 -12.96 -0.35
N TYR A 318 -17.79 -11.95 -0.63
CA TYR A 318 -16.57 -12.14 -1.40
C TYR A 318 -15.50 -12.94 -0.65
N ALA A 319 -15.39 -12.77 0.66
CA ALA A 319 -14.51 -13.59 1.48
C ALA A 319 -14.87 -15.07 1.37
N LYS A 320 -16.16 -15.43 1.47
CA LYS A 320 -16.63 -16.82 1.29
C LYS A 320 -16.37 -17.35 -0.12
N LEU A 321 -16.46 -16.50 -1.13
CA LEU A 321 -16.24 -16.88 -2.53
C LEU A 321 -14.74 -17.11 -2.82
N TRP A 322 -13.89 -16.17 -2.42
CA TRP A 322 -12.49 -16.14 -2.84
C TRP A 322 -11.52 -16.89 -1.94
N LEU A 323 -11.86 -17.04 -0.65
CA LEU A 323 -10.98 -17.68 0.31
C LEU A 323 -11.41 -19.13 0.56
N LYS A 324 -10.42 -19.97 0.82
CA LYS A 324 -10.59 -21.38 1.15
C LYS A 324 -9.72 -21.74 2.35
N GLU A 325 -10.32 -22.38 3.33
CA GLU A 325 -9.58 -22.92 4.49
C GLU A 325 -8.78 -24.16 4.07
N THR A 326 -7.57 -24.27 4.59
CA THR A 326 -6.72 -25.47 4.45
C THR A 326 -6.97 -26.44 5.60
N ALA A 327 -6.48 -27.65 5.46
CA ALA A 327 -6.56 -28.67 6.53
C ALA A 327 -5.82 -28.23 7.81
N GLU A 328 -4.86 -27.32 7.71
CA GLU A 328 -4.08 -26.77 8.81
C GLU A 328 -4.71 -25.54 9.48
N GLY A 329 -5.93 -25.15 9.06
CA GLY A 329 -6.66 -24.01 9.61
C GLY A 329 -6.18 -22.64 9.12
N THR A 330 -5.35 -22.59 8.07
CA THR A 330 -4.96 -21.33 7.41
C THR A 330 -5.91 -21.01 6.26
N LEU A 331 -5.88 -19.76 5.74
CA LEU A 331 -6.63 -19.37 4.55
C LEU A 331 -5.70 -19.18 3.35
N GLN A 332 -6.16 -19.63 2.19
CA GLN A 332 -5.54 -19.40 0.90
C GLN A 332 -6.56 -18.87 -0.11
N ILE A 333 -6.11 -18.37 -1.25
CA ILE A 333 -7.00 -18.07 -2.37
C ILE A 333 -7.57 -19.39 -2.90
N ARG A 334 -8.87 -19.40 -3.12
CA ARG A 334 -9.55 -20.56 -3.74
C ARG A 334 -8.94 -20.85 -5.11
N PRO A 335 -8.63 -22.11 -5.42
CA PRO A 335 -8.04 -22.48 -6.71
C PRO A 335 -8.84 -21.96 -7.90
N PRO A 336 -8.20 -21.43 -8.97
CA PRO A 336 -8.88 -20.84 -10.11
C PRO A 336 -9.89 -21.79 -10.80
N HIS A 337 -9.61 -23.08 -10.86
CA HIS A 337 -10.53 -24.07 -11.41
C HIS A 337 -11.82 -24.25 -10.57
N GLU A 338 -11.71 -24.16 -9.23
CA GLU A 338 -12.88 -24.19 -8.34
C GLU A 338 -13.75 -22.92 -8.53
N LEU A 339 -13.11 -21.74 -8.60
CA LEU A 339 -13.81 -20.48 -8.86
C LEU A 339 -14.54 -20.52 -10.19
N HIS A 340 -13.89 -21.04 -11.24
CA HIS A 340 -14.53 -21.20 -12.55
C HIS A 340 -15.74 -22.16 -12.48
N ALA A 341 -15.58 -23.32 -11.83
CA ALA A 341 -16.68 -24.27 -11.65
C ALA A 341 -17.86 -23.66 -10.90
N MET A 342 -17.61 -22.86 -9.86
CA MET A 342 -18.64 -22.14 -9.11
C MET A 342 -19.36 -21.09 -9.98
N ALA A 343 -18.63 -20.40 -10.86
CA ALA A 343 -19.18 -19.36 -11.72
C ALA A 343 -20.00 -19.93 -12.90
N THR A 344 -19.58 -21.06 -13.46
CA THR A 344 -20.18 -21.61 -14.70
C THR A 344 -21.07 -22.84 -14.48
N GLY A 345 -21.02 -23.43 -13.29
CA GLY A 345 -21.68 -24.72 -13.01
C GLY A 345 -21.02 -25.93 -13.71
N THR A 346 -19.89 -25.71 -14.40
CA THR A 346 -19.22 -26.75 -15.19
C THR A 346 -17.92 -27.17 -14.50
N PRO A 347 -17.71 -28.43 -14.15
CA PRO A 347 -16.43 -28.90 -13.65
C PRO A 347 -15.35 -28.65 -14.69
N VAL A 348 -14.24 -28.04 -14.28
CA VAL A 348 -13.10 -27.77 -15.16
C VAL A 348 -12.14 -28.94 -15.08
N GLY A 349 -11.51 -29.27 -16.22
CA GLY A 349 -10.43 -30.23 -16.34
C GLY A 349 -9.21 -29.89 -15.47
N PRO A 350 -7.98 -30.21 -15.86
CA PRO A 350 -6.80 -30.13 -14.99
C PRO A 350 -6.64 -28.76 -14.34
N ALA A 351 -6.04 -28.75 -13.16
CA ALA A 351 -5.89 -27.57 -12.31
C ALA A 351 -5.38 -26.34 -13.10
N MET A 352 -6.16 -25.25 -13.07
CA MET A 352 -5.72 -23.98 -13.63
C MET A 352 -4.68 -23.34 -12.69
N PRO A 353 -3.54 -22.87 -13.21
CA PRO A 353 -2.52 -22.25 -12.37
C PRO A 353 -2.97 -20.89 -11.82
N TYR A 354 -2.47 -20.53 -10.64
CA TYR A 354 -2.50 -19.15 -10.18
C TYR A 354 -1.58 -18.31 -11.08
N ARG A 355 -1.97 -17.08 -11.36
CA ARG A 355 -1.22 -16.17 -12.26
C ARG A 355 -1.31 -14.70 -11.88
N SER A 356 -1.98 -14.36 -10.79
CA SER A 356 -2.22 -12.98 -10.41
C SER A 356 -1.89 -12.73 -8.95
N PRO A 357 -1.70 -11.47 -8.52
CA PRO A 357 -1.44 -11.08 -7.13
C PRO A 357 -2.65 -11.24 -6.19
N ALA A 358 -3.54 -12.17 -6.45
CA ALA A 358 -4.80 -12.36 -5.75
C ALA A 358 -4.64 -12.50 -4.22
N LEU A 359 -3.60 -13.19 -3.75
CA LEU A 359 -3.31 -13.33 -2.32
C LEU A 359 -2.99 -11.97 -1.69
N GLY A 360 -2.12 -11.21 -2.34
CA GLY A 360 -1.72 -9.88 -1.88
C GLY A 360 -2.89 -8.89 -1.89
N TYR A 361 -3.71 -8.90 -2.93
CA TYR A 361 -4.90 -8.06 -3.00
C TYR A 361 -5.94 -8.42 -1.94
N ALA A 362 -6.14 -9.70 -1.66
CA ALA A 362 -7.00 -10.14 -0.58
C ALA A 362 -6.48 -9.68 0.78
N ALA A 363 -5.17 -9.80 1.03
CA ALA A 363 -4.55 -9.32 2.27
C ALA A 363 -4.71 -7.79 2.44
N LEU A 364 -4.46 -7.02 1.37
CA LEU A 364 -4.68 -5.57 1.35
C LEU A 364 -6.13 -5.22 1.71
N TRP A 365 -7.10 -5.80 1.01
CA TRP A 365 -8.51 -5.55 1.23
C TRP A 365 -8.96 -5.92 2.65
N LEU A 366 -8.58 -7.11 3.15
CA LEU A 366 -8.92 -7.54 4.50
C LEU A 366 -8.33 -6.60 5.56
N SER A 367 -7.13 -6.06 5.33
CA SER A 367 -6.51 -5.08 6.22
C SER A 367 -7.29 -3.77 6.27
N GLU A 368 -7.76 -3.28 5.12
CA GLU A 368 -8.55 -2.06 5.01
C GLU A 368 -9.92 -2.18 5.69
N VAL A 369 -10.65 -3.28 5.44
CA VAL A 369 -11.98 -3.46 6.05
C VAL A 369 -11.94 -3.91 7.50
N GLY A 370 -10.76 -4.24 8.04
CA GLY A 370 -10.55 -4.66 9.42
C GLY A 370 -10.98 -6.09 9.71
N ASP A 371 -11.02 -6.97 8.72
CA ASP A 371 -11.29 -8.40 8.91
C ASP A 371 -10.03 -9.12 9.43
N ARG A 372 -9.72 -8.89 10.70
CA ARG A 372 -8.49 -9.37 11.34
C ARG A 372 -8.38 -10.88 11.39
N GLU A 373 -9.49 -11.57 11.58
CA GLU A 373 -9.50 -13.04 11.66
C GLU A 373 -9.03 -13.65 10.36
N ARG A 374 -9.66 -13.27 9.23
CA ARG A 374 -9.28 -13.78 7.92
C ARG A 374 -7.91 -13.30 7.47
N LEU A 375 -7.58 -12.05 7.76
CA LEU A 375 -6.25 -11.52 7.46
C LEU A 375 -5.16 -12.33 8.17
N THR A 376 -5.32 -12.60 9.48
CA THR A 376 -4.35 -13.38 10.26
C THR A 376 -4.18 -14.78 9.68
N ALA A 377 -5.28 -15.47 9.35
CA ALA A 377 -5.22 -16.81 8.77
C ALA A 377 -4.59 -16.84 7.36
N LEU A 378 -4.78 -15.77 6.57
CA LEU A 378 -4.16 -15.61 5.26
C LEU A 378 -2.64 -15.34 5.37
N LEU A 379 -2.25 -14.48 6.30
CA LEU A 379 -0.83 -14.18 6.58
C LEU A 379 -0.11 -15.38 7.19
N ASP A 380 -0.76 -16.15 8.07
CA ASP A 380 -0.22 -17.42 8.61
C ASP A 380 0.03 -18.44 7.49
N HIS A 381 -0.84 -18.48 6.47
CA HIS A 381 -0.60 -19.31 5.29
C HIS A 381 0.68 -18.89 4.55
N ALA A 382 0.86 -17.60 4.32
CA ALA A 382 2.07 -17.10 3.67
C ALA A 382 3.32 -17.40 4.49
N ASP A 383 3.30 -17.18 5.80
CA ASP A 383 4.43 -17.45 6.71
C ASP A 383 4.83 -18.93 6.74
N ARG A 384 3.86 -19.83 6.67
CA ARG A 384 4.13 -21.27 6.79
C ARG A 384 4.47 -21.95 5.48
N PHE A 385 3.94 -21.47 4.36
CA PHE A 385 3.99 -22.24 3.10
C PHE A 385 4.63 -21.49 1.92
N MET A 386 4.90 -20.17 2.04
CA MET A 386 5.39 -19.34 0.93
C MET A 386 6.83 -18.83 1.13
N GLN A 387 7.62 -19.54 1.93
CA GLN A 387 9.08 -19.36 2.07
C GLN A 387 9.51 -17.92 2.44
N PRO A 388 9.01 -17.34 3.55
CA PRO A 388 9.48 -16.02 3.98
C PRO A 388 11.01 -16.02 4.09
N THR A 389 11.63 -15.02 3.49
CA THR A 389 13.09 -14.92 3.34
C THR A 389 13.59 -13.61 3.92
N THR A 390 14.69 -13.68 4.67
CA THR A 390 15.33 -12.49 5.22
C THR A 390 16.66 -12.23 4.51
N GLU A 391 16.82 -11.03 3.95
CA GLU A 391 18.06 -10.58 3.32
C GLU A 391 18.37 -9.13 3.76
N HIS A 392 19.59 -8.86 4.20
CA HIS A 392 20.03 -7.55 4.72
C HIS A 392 19.08 -6.95 5.79
N GLY A 393 18.54 -7.82 6.66
CA GLY A 393 17.57 -7.45 7.69
C GLY A 393 16.15 -7.16 7.18
N GLY A 394 15.93 -7.27 5.88
CA GLY A 394 14.61 -7.11 5.26
C GLY A 394 13.90 -8.44 5.06
N LEU A 395 12.60 -8.49 5.32
CA LEU A 395 11.74 -9.65 5.13
C LEU A 395 10.90 -9.51 3.86
N PHE A 396 10.86 -10.54 3.05
CA PHE A 396 10.03 -10.64 1.84
C PHE A 396 9.68 -12.09 1.52
N TYR A 397 8.82 -12.29 0.51
CA TYR A 397 8.48 -13.62 0.00
C TYR A 397 8.96 -13.72 -1.44
N PRO A 398 9.92 -14.61 -1.75
CA PRO A 398 10.49 -14.72 -3.09
C PRO A 398 9.44 -15.26 -4.09
N ARG A 399 9.60 -14.87 -5.35
CA ARG A 399 8.76 -15.37 -6.44
C ARG A 399 8.79 -16.89 -6.52
N VAL A 400 7.61 -17.50 -6.58
CA VAL A 400 7.39 -18.94 -6.78
C VAL A 400 6.31 -19.14 -7.83
N ASP A 401 6.67 -19.64 -9.00
CA ASP A 401 5.73 -19.85 -10.12
C ASP A 401 4.88 -21.12 -9.96
N ARG A 402 5.27 -22.03 -9.07
CA ARG A 402 4.51 -23.24 -8.79
C ARG A 402 3.23 -22.91 -8.03
N SER A 403 2.09 -23.33 -8.57
CA SER A 403 0.78 -23.02 -8.00
C SER A 403 0.53 -23.63 -6.62
N THR A 404 0.86 -24.93 -6.45
CA THR A 404 0.58 -25.66 -5.21
C THR A 404 1.70 -26.63 -4.87
N ASP A 405 1.79 -27.00 -3.60
CA ASP A 405 2.63 -28.12 -3.15
C ASP A 405 1.92 -29.50 -3.34
N ALA A 406 2.56 -30.57 -2.86
CA ALA A 406 2.03 -31.93 -2.96
C ALA A 406 0.74 -32.15 -2.14
N ALA A 407 0.46 -31.33 -1.14
CA ALA A 407 -0.76 -31.35 -0.34
C ALA A 407 -1.89 -30.48 -0.92
N GLY A 408 -1.66 -29.84 -2.09
CA GLY A 408 -2.62 -28.95 -2.73
C GLY A 408 -2.73 -27.54 -2.11
N ARG A 409 -1.80 -27.17 -1.20
CA ARG A 409 -1.76 -25.85 -0.62
C ARG A 409 -1.13 -24.88 -1.61
N MET A 410 -1.65 -23.65 -1.67
CA MET A 410 -1.13 -22.57 -2.51
C MET A 410 0.33 -22.25 -2.12
N THR A 411 1.22 -22.26 -3.12
CA THR A 411 2.62 -21.84 -2.96
C THR A 411 3.01 -20.74 -3.95
N TYR A 412 2.10 -20.40 -4.87
CA TYR A 412 2.33 -19.35 -5.86
C TYR A 412 2.55 -18.02 -5.17
N MET A 413 3.66 -17.37 -5.50
CA MET A 413 4.01 -16.04 -5.02
C MET A 413 4.51 -15.20 -6.19
N ASP A 414 3.80 -14.14 -6.50
CA ASP A 414 4.25 -13.11 -7.45
C ASP A 414 5.08 -12.03 -6.72
N PRO A 415 5.93 -11.29 -7.45
CA PRO A 415 6.81 -10.30 -6.82
C PRO A 415 6.07 -9.08 -6.26
N LEU A 416 4.88 -8.71 -6.76
CA LEU A 416 4.10 -7.63 -6.16
C LEU A 416 3.57 -8.02 -4.78
N THR A 417 3.01 -9.23 -4.67
CA THR A 417 2.56 -9.78 -3.40
C THR A 417 3.71 -9.90 -2.41
N GLY A 418 4.81 -10.53 -2.84
CA GLY A 418 5.93 -10.86 -1.96
C GLY A 418 6.74 -9.66 -1.47
N ASN A 419 6.92 -8.64 -2.30
CA ASN A 419 7.71 -7.45 -1.97
C ASN A 419 6.88 -6.31 -1.35
N ALA A 420 5.59 -6.19 -1.68
CA ALA A 420 4.82 -4.99 -1.35
C ALA A 420 3.48 -5.26 -0.68
N LEU A 421 2.61 -6.13 -1.22
CA LEU A 421 1.23 -6.23 -0.73
C LEU A 421 1.11 -6.89 0.66
N LEU A 422 1.91 -7.92 0.96
CA LEU A 422 1.95 -8.50 2.30
C LEU A 422 2.54 -7.52 3.31
N ALA A 423 3.56 -6.74 2.91
CA ALA A 423 4.09 -5.64 3.72
C ALA A 423 3.01 -4.58 4.00
N TYR A 424 2.29 -4.15 2.95
CA TYR A 424 1.15 -3.23 3.08
C TYR A 424 0.14 -3.74 4.11
N ALA A 425 -0.34 -4.97 3.95
CA ALA A 425 -1.37 -5.54 4.80
C ALA A 425 -0.95 -5.68 6.28
N ARG A 426 0.34 -5.95 6.55
CA ARG A 426 0.87 -6.05 7.91
C ARG A 426 1.05 -4.70 8.58
N ILE A 427 1.50 -3.69 7.83
CA ILE A 427 1.76 -2.34 8.36
C ILE A 427 0.47 -1.54 8.48
N ASN A 428 -0.51 -1.85 7.65
CA ASN A 428 -1.79 -1.16 7.63
C ASN A 428 -2.56 -1.34 8.94
N VAL A 429 -3.46 -0.40 9.17
CA VAL A 429 -4.47 -0.45 10.23
C VAL A 429 -5.85 -0.52 9.59
N ILE A 430 -6.88 -0.85 10.36
CA ILE A 430 -8.26 -0.77 9.87
C ILE A 430 -8.53 0.62 9.30
N ASP A 431 -9.13 0.69 8.10
CA ASP A 431 -9.39 1.95 7.40
C ASP A 431 -8.12 2.81 7.20
N GLY A 432 -6.95 2.19 7.04
CA GLY A 432 -5.69 2.94 7.09
C GLY A 432 -5.54 3.92 5.93
N MET A 433 -5.72 3.51 4.69
CA MET A 433 -5.70 4.42 3.55
C MET A 433 -6.91 5.36 3.57
N ARG A 434 -8.07 4.89 4.03
CA ARG A 434 -9.24 5.74 4.25
C ARG A 434 -8.96 6.86 5.26
N ALA A 435 -8.21 6.59 6.32
CA ALA A 435 -7.84 7.60 7.30
C ALA A 435 -6.97 8.71 6.69
N LEU A 436 -6.03 8.35 5.78
CA LEU A 436 -5.29 9.34 5.02
C LEU A 436 -6.20 10.15 4.09
N TYR A 437 -7.17 9.49 3.45
CA TYR A 437 -8.13 10.14 2.56
C TYR A 437 -9.08 11.09 3.30
N GLU A 438 -9.65 10.67 4.43
CA GLU A 438 -10.60 11.48 5.21
C GLU A 438 -9.91 12.61 5.98
N ARG A 439 -8.69 12.37 6.47
CA ARG A 439 -7.93 13.28 7.32
C ARG A 439 -6.50 13.47 6.80
N PRO A 440 -6.32 13.87 5.54
CA PRO A 440 -5.00 14.16 5.01
C PRO A 440 -4.37 15.32 5.80
N TRP A 441 -3.06 15.31 5.90
CA TRP A 441 -2.38 16.44 6.52
C TRP A 441 -2.47 17.67 5.60
N THR A 442 -2.96 18.77 6.16
CA THR A 442 -2.97 20.08 5.48
C THR A 442 -1.59 20.75 5.52
N ALA A 443 -0.80 20.38 6.51
CA ALA A 443 0.60 20.70 6.62
C ALA A 443 1.29 19.55 7.37
N ARG A 444 2.56 19.34 7.09
CA ARG A 444 3.38 18.40 7.87
C ARG A 444 3.29 18.76 9.36
N PRO A 445 3.18 17.77 10.28
CA PRO A 445 3.22 18.04 11.71
C PRO A 445 4.43 18.90 12.08
N SER A 446 4.20 20.04 12.70
CA SER A 446 5.23 20.98 13.12
C SER A 446 5.80 20.58 14.49
N GLY A 447 7.06 20.90 14.73
CA GLY A 447 7.75 20.64 15.99
C GLY A 447 8.96 19.71 15.83
N PRO A 448 9.56 19.29 16.94
CA PRO A 448 10.72 18.41 16.94
C PRO A 448 10.44 17.14 16.14
N SER A 449 11.42 16.66 15.41
CA SER A 449 11.27 15.44 14.58
C SER A 449 12.52 14.58 14.66
N ILE A 450 12.36 13.26 14.52
CA ILE A 450 13.49 12.35 14.30
C ILE A 450 13.78 12.34 12.81
N VAL A 451 15.03 12.68 12.45
CA VAL A 451 15.47 12.79 11.05
C VAL A 451 16.36 11.64 10.61
N ALA A 452 16.99 10.94 11.55
CA ALA A 452 17.84 9.79 11.25
C ALA A 452 17.94 8.86 12.47
N VAL A 453 18.05 7.55 12.22
CA VAL A 453 18.36 6.53 13.23
C VAL A 453 19.36 5.56 12.61
N THR A 454 20.42 5.24 13.32
CA THR A 454 21.39 4.17 12.96
C THR A 454 21.68 3.29 14.15
N GLY A 455 21.96 2.00 13.93
CA GLY A 455 22.21 1.02 14.98
C GLY A 455 20.97 0.56 15.74
N ALA A 456 19.79 1.04 15.36
CA ALA A 456 18.52 0.65 15.95
C ALA A 456 17.39 0.76 14.93
N THR A 457 16.31 0.04 15.20
CA THR A 457 15.03 0.13 14.48
C THR A 457 14.07 1.01 15.26
N LEU A 458 13.53 2.03 14.58
CA LEU A 458 12.49 2.91 15.11
C LEU A 458 11.13 2.25 14.90
N ARG A 459 10.40 2.02 15.99
CA ARG A 459 9.11 1.33 15.95
C ARG A 459 7.91 2.25 16.08
N ARG A 460 8.09 3.37 16.75
CA ARG A 460 7.04 4.37 16.95
C ARG A 460 7.70 5.73 17.13
N ALA A 461 7.08 6.77 16.60
CA ALA A 461 7.46 8.15 16.90
C ALA A 461 6.24 9.05 16.78
N VAL A 462 5.84 9.70 17.85
CA VAL A 462 4.61 10.48 17.93
C VAL A 462 4.83 11.81 18.63
N HIS A 463 4.17 12.85 18.12
CA HIS A 463 4.10 14.14 18.79
C HIS A 463 3.12 14.08 19.97
N ARG A 464 3.46 14.79 21.05
CA ARG A 464 2.62 15.03 22.21
C ARG A 464 2.60 16.53 22.53
N ASP A 465 1.71 16.90 23.43
CA ASP A 465 1.66 18.24 24.02
C ASP A 465 1.60 19.36 22.93
N GLY A 466 0.70 19.18 21.95
CA GLY A 466 0.54 20.14 20.85
C GLY A 466 1.73 20.19 19.89
N GLY A 467 2.50 19.11 19.80
CA GLY A 467 3.66 19.01 18.92
C GLY A 467 4.99 19.44 19.56
N GLN A 468 5.01 19.72 20.86
CA GLN A 468 6.24 20.21 21.54
C GLN A 468 7.12 19.08 22.07
N THR A 469 6.59 17.87 22.17
CA THR A 469 7.27 16.70 22.69
C THR A 469 7.23 15.57 21.68
N ILE A 470 8.28 14.74 21.63
CA ILE A 470 8.28 13.47 20.90
C ILE A 470 8.34 12.32 21.89
N GLU A 471 7.46 11.36 21.75
CA GLU A 471 7.64 10.01 22.32
C GLU A 471 8.02 9.04 21.19
N PHE A 472 9.03 8.21 21.43
CA PHE A 472 9.49 7.24 20.45
C PHE A 472 10.02 5.95 21.07
N ASP A 473 9.90 4.87 20.33
CA ASP A 473 10.30 3.53 20.74
C ASP A 473 11.41 3.03 19.79
N LEU A 474 12.56 2.64 20.35
CA LEU A 474 13.71 2.07 19.63
C LEU A 474 13.96 0.63 20.07
N VAL A 475 14.44 -0.18 19.15
CA VAL A 475 14.97 -1.52 19.41
C VAL A 475 16.36 -1.62 18.77
N ALA A 476 17.37 -1.97 19.56
CA ALA A 476 18.72 -2.16 19.05
C ALA A 476 18.76 -3.22 17.94
N ASP A 477 19.48 -2.97 16.87
CA ASP A 477 19.69 -3.96 15.83
C ASP A 477 20.64 -5.04 16.34
N ALA A 478 20.13 -6.26 16.55
CA ALA A 478 20.91 -7.37 17.09
C ALA A 478 22.11 -7.77 16.22
N ALA A 479 22.10 -7.38 14.94
CA ALA A 479 23.16 -7.69 13.99
C ALA A 479 24.34 -6.70 14.01
N THR A 480 24.23 -5.58 14.72
CA THR A 480 25.28 -4.55 14.73
C THR A 480 25.72 -4.21 16.15
N ALA A 481 27.00 -4.35 16.44
CA ALA A 481 27.61 -3.79 17.67
C ALA A 481 27.83 -2.27 17.57
N ALA A 482 27.24 -1.62 16.57
CA ALA A 482 27.40 -0.19 16.35
C ALA A 482 26.61 0.61 17.41
N PRO A 483 27.14 1.76 17.86
CA PRO A 483 26.42 2.62 18.77
C PRO A 483 25.13 3.13 18.11
N ILE A 484 24.05 3.19 18.88
CA ILE A 484 22.80 3.77 18.42
C ILE A 484 22.98 5.28 18.30
N VAL A 485 22.68 5.83 17.13
CA VAL A 485 22.69 7.27 16.90
C VAL A 485 21.32 7.72 16.45
N VAL A 486 20.77 8.72 17.15
CA VAL A 486 19.50 9.36 16.79
C VAL A 486 19.76 10.83 16.44
N GLY A 487 19.35 11.22 15.24
CA GLY A 487 19.36 12.60 14.77
C GLY A 487 18.00 13.23 14.96
N PHE A 488 17.96 14.42 15.53
CA PHE A 488 16.75 15.24 15.70
C PHE A 488 16.84 16.49 14.85
N GLY A 489 15.70 16.97 14.39
CA GLY A 489 15.54 18.22 13.65
C GLY A 489 14.36 19.04 14.14
N ALA A 490 14.26 20.27 13.65
CA ALA A 490 13.22 21.22 14.02
C ALA A 490 13.11 21.50 15.54
N LEU A 491 14.23 21.38 16.25
CA LEU A 491 14.34 21.79 17.65
C LEU A 491 14.48 23.32 17.71
N THR A 492 13.87 23.95 18.69
CA THR A 492 14.03 25.41 18.88
C THR A 492 15.45 25.72 19.37
N PRO A 493 16.28 26.48 18.61
CA PRO A 493 17.60 26.88 19.07
C PRO A 493 17.50 27.73 20.35
N GLY A 494 18.51 27.60 21.22
CA GLY A 494 18.57 28.33 22.48
C GLY A 494 17.69 27.80 23.61
N ARG A 495 16.79 26.85 23.34
CA ARG A 495 16.08 26.11 24.38
C ARG A 495 16.88 24.90 24.85
N THR A 496 16.76 24.58 26.12
CA THR A 496 17.33 23.34 26.65
C THR A 496 16.38 22.18 26.32
N TRP A 497 16.90 21.16 25.67
CA TRP A 497 16.16 19.93 25.37
C TRP A 497 16.62 18.80 26.27
N GLN A 498 15.68 18.01 26.76
CA GLN A 498 15.95 16.86 27.62
C GLN A 498 15.41 15.59 26.97
N LEU A 499 16.26 14.59 26.88
CA LEU A 499 15.87 13.24 26.52
C LEU A 499 15.74 12.43 27.79
N THR A 500 14.59 11.84 28.03
CA THR A 500 14.32 11.00 29.20
C THR A 500 13.96 9.59 28.73
N GLU A 501 14.60 8.59 29.32
CA GLU A 501 14.24 7.19 29.16
C GLU A 501 13.01 6.89 30.01
N THR A 502 11.92 6.46 29.36
CA THR A 502 10.69 6.06 30.05
C THR A 502 10.54 4.54 29.89
N GLY A 503 10.72 3.76 30.97
CA GLY A 503 10.67 2.30 30.92
C GLY A 503 9.42 1.70 30.29
N ARG A 504 9.45 0.42 29.91
CA ARG A 504 8.27 -0.33 29.43
C ARG A 504 7.17 -0.28 30.50
N GLY A 505 6.07 0.44 30.22
CA GLY A 505 4.88 0.46 31.09
C GLY A 505 4.49 1.82 31.68
N GLY A 506 5.16 2.93 31.30
CA GLY A 506 4.72 4.29 31.67
C GLY A 506 4.83 4.63 33.17
N ARG A 507 5.49 3.80 34.00
CA ARG A 507 5.88 4.21 35.35
C ARG A 507 7.12 5.08 35.23
N ALA A 508 7.06 6.27 35.85
CA ALA A 508 8.22 7.09 36.16
C ALA A 508 9.12 6.28 37.11
N GLY A 509 10.00 5.48 36.56
CA GLY A 509 11.08 4.82 37.28
C GLY A 509 12.36 5.53 36.90
N ASP A 510 13.42 5.39 37.65
CA ASP A 510 14.75 6.02 37.57
C ASP A 510 15.31 6.27 36.17
N GLY A 511 14.51 6.92 35.31
CA GLY A 511 14.81 7.16 33.90
C GLY A 511 16.05 8.03 33.78
N ARG A 512 17.08 7.53 33.09
CA ARG A 512 18.23 8.33 32.74
C ARG A 512 17.76 9.50 31.89
N SER A 513 18.04 10.71 32.35
CA SER A 513 17.78 11.93 31.60
C SER A 513 19.10 12.55 31.17
N ALA A 514 19.16 13.00 29.92
CA ALA A 514 20.31 13.69 29.35
C ALA A 514 19.87 14.99 28.70
N ARG A 515 20.60 16.07 28.93
CA ARG A 515 20.43 17.31 28.17
C ARG A 515 21.07 17.15 26.80
N ILE A 516 20.37 17.63 25.79
CA ILE A 516 20.80 17.53 24.40
C ILE A 516 21.27 18.90 23.91
N PRO A 517 22.52 19.03 23.44
CA PRO A 517 22.99 20.24 22.79
C PRO A 517 22.29 20.39 21.42
N VAL A 518 21.71 21.55 21.18
CA VAL A 518 21.03 21.89 19.93
C VAL A 518 21.87 22.94 19.22
N ASP A 519 22.16 22.73 17.94
CA ASP A 519 22.91 23.68 17.13
C ASP A 519 22.05 24.87 16.68
N ALA A 520 22.68 25.85 16.05
CA ALA A 520 22.01 27.05 15.54
C ALA A 520 20.96 26.78 14.45
N ARG A 521 20.95 25.57 13.87
CA ARG A 521 19.99 25.12 12.85
C ARG A 521 18.84 24.31 13.45
N GLY A 522 18.77 24.19 14.79
CA GLY A 522 17.75 23.38 15.45
C GLY A 522 17.95 21.87 15.27
N GLN A 523 19.21 21.44 15.09
CA GLN A 523 19.56 20.03 14.95
C GLN A 523 20.29 19.53 16.20
N ALA A 524 20.09 18.27 16.52
CA ALA A 524 20.82 17.58 17.56
C ALA A 524 21.13 16.14 17.14
N ARG A 525 22.24 15.61 17.62
CA ARG A 525 22.63 14.22 17.39
C ARG A 525 23.10 13.61 18.71
N ILE A 526 22.55 12.47 19.04
CA ILE A 526 22.93 11.73 20.23
C ILE A 526 23.49 10.39 19.79
N ALA A 527 24.69 10.08 20.28
CA ALA A 527 25.21 8.73 20.27
C ALA A 527 25.08 8.20 21.70
N SER A 528 24.39 7.11 21.91
CA SER A 528 24.19 6.55 23.24
C SER A 528 24.30 5.03 23.20
N ALA A 529 24.77 4.45 24.31
CA ALA A 529 24.61 3.03 24.60
C ALA A 529 23.14 2.75 25.05
N ILE A 530 22.19 3.20 24.23
CA ILE A 530 20.76 3.12 24.51
C ILE A 530 20.33 1.68 24.21
N GLY A 531 19.75 1.01 25.18
CA GLY A 531 19.07 -0.28 24.97
C GLY A 531 17.73 -0.14 24.26
N ALA A 532 16.99 -1.25 24.10
CA ALA A 532 15.63 -1.27 23.53
C ALA A 532 14.64 -0.61 24.50
N GLN A 533 14.30 0.67 24.29
CA GLN A 533 13.55 1.46 25.27
C GLN A 533 12.65 2.51 24.63
N ARG A 534 11.71 3.01 25.44
CA ARG A 534 10.87 4.17 25.12
C ARG A 534 11.56 5.43 25.62
N TYR A 535 11.49 6.46 24.82
CA TYR A 535 12.08 7.77 25.09
C TYR A 535 11.05 8.87 24.96
N ARG A 536 11.28 9.94 25.72
CA ARG A 536 10.58 11.22 25.61
C ARG A 536 11.60 12.32 25.42
N LEU A 537 11.44 13.12 24.37
CA LEU A 537 12.21 14.32 24.11
C LEU A 537 11.31 15.53 24.30
N GLU A 538 11.68 16.45 25.18
CA GLU A 538 10.92 17.66 25.49
C GLU A 538 11.83 18.87 25.75
N ALA A 539 11.30 20.08 25.52
CA ALA A 539 11.97 21.29 25.95
C ALA A 539 11.76 21.53 27.44
N VAL A 540 12.82 21.83 28.16
CA VAL A 540 12.81 22.14 29.60
C VAL A 540 13.31 23.57 29.83
N GLY A 541 12.56 24.34 30.60
CA GLY A 541 12.88 25.73 30.97
C GLY A 541 12.21 26.79 30.11
#